data_eb1c74733331312ece3b17133739873c
#
_entry.id   eb1c74733331312ece3b17133739873c
#
_cell.length_a   1.000
_cell.length_b   1.000
_cell.length_c   1.000
_cell.angle_alpha   90.00
_cell.angle_beta   90.00
_cell.angle_gamma   90.00
#
_symmetry.space_group_name_H-M   'P 1'
#
loop_
_entity.id
_entity.type
_entity.pdbx_description
1 polymer ?
#
loop_
_entity_poly.entity_id
_entity_poly.type
_entity_poly.pdbx_seq_one_letter_code
_entity_poly.pdbx_strand_id
1 'polypeptide(L)'
;FGPTTCQISNIQAGVGAVNVVPGELTALFNIRFNTEWTAERLIKTIEDLAAKYTLDACFEWKRSAEPFVTNPGSMTQKLTQAIADVTGVRPELSTSGGTSDARFISSISRETVEFGPINATIHSVNECAGIDELEALAEIYYRTAKAYLENF
;
A
#
# COMPACT_ATOMS: atom_id res chain seq x y z
N PHE A 1 2.74 -2.00 10.63
CA PHE A 1 1.56 -2.24 9.79
C PHE A 1 0.27 -2.15 10.59
N GLY A 2 -0.77 -1.59 9.97
CA GLY A 2 -2.13 -1.71 10.46
C GLY A 2 -2.64 -3.17 10.41
N PRO A 3 -3.81 -3.45 10.99
CA PRO A 3 -4.42 -4.77 10.92
C PRO A 3 -4.84 -5.11 9.48
N THR A 4 -4.86 -6.40 9.17
CA THR A 4 -5.47 -6.90 7.94
C THR A 4 -6.97 -6.59 7.95
N THR A 5 -7.47 -6.00 6.87
CA THR A 5 -8.88 -5.58 6.75
C THR A 5 -9.49 -6.12 5.47
N CYS A 6 -10.76 -6.47 5.53
CA CYS A 6 -11.58 -6.85 4.39
C CYS A 6 -12.73 -5.84 4.25
N GLN A 7 -12.94 -5.32 3.04
CA GLN A 7 -13.99 -4.36 2.74
C GLN A 7 -14.81 -4.84 1.55
N ILE A 8 -16.12 -4.96 1.74
CA ILE A 8 -17.04 -5.18 0.64
C ILE A 8 -17.34 -3.83 -0.01
N SER A 9 -16.98 -3.69 -1.28
CA SER A 9 -17.14 -2.45 -2.05
C SER A 9 -18.40 -2.43 -2.92
N ASN A 10 -18.95 -3.60 -3.24
CA ASN A 10 -20.17 -3.72 -4.03
C ASN A 10 -20.90 -5.02 -3.71
N ILE A 11 -22.23 -4.97 -3.69
CA ILE A 11 -23.11 -6.15 -3.59
C ILE A 11 -24.24 -5.95 -4.59
N GLN A 12 -24.50 -6.99 -5.38
CA GLN A 12 -25.60 -7.03 -6.32
C GLN A 12 -26.34 -8.36 -6.18
N ALA A 13 -27.65 -8.30 -6.03
CA ALA A 13 -28.51 -9.48 -5.92
C ALA A 13 -29.91 -9.20 -6.46
N GLY A 14 -30.54 -10.22 -7.03
CA GLY A 14 -31.92 -10.17 -7.50
C GLY A 14 -32.19 -9.30 -8.72
N VAL A 15 -33.46 -9.21 -9.09
CA VAL A 15 -33.96 -8.51 -10.27
C VAL A 15 -34.85 -7.29 -9.94
N GLY A 16 -34.86 -6.86 -8.67
CA GLY A 16 -35.66 -5.74 -8.20
C GLY A 16 -37.16 -6.05 -7.96
N ALA A 17 -37.59 -7.31 -8.07
CA ALA A 17 -38.94 -7.71 -7.79
C ALA A 17 -39.15 -7.94 -6.29
N VAL A 18 -40.25 -7.40 -5.72
CA VAL A 18 -40.50 -7.42 -4.27
C VAL A 18 -40.94 -8.79 -3.73
N ASN A 19 -41.33 -9.70 -4.61
CA ASN A 19 -41.88 -11.02 -4.30
C ASN A 19 -41.03 -12.19 -4.80
N VAL A 20 -39.78 -11.92 -5.19
CA VAL A 20 -38.80 -12.92 -5.66
C VAL A 20 -37.58 -12.93 -4.76
N VAL A 21 -37.28 -14.10 -4.20
CA VAL A 21 -36.02 -14.28 -3.47
C VAL A 21 -34.88 -14.38 -4.48
N PRO A 22 -33.78 -13.62 -4.33
CA PRO A 22 -32.60 -13.69 -5.22
C PRO A 22 -32.06 -15.13 -5.25
N GLY A 23 -31.82 -15.64 -6.47
CA GLY A 23 -31.12 -16.92 -6.68
C GLY A 23 -29.61 -16.79 -6.67
N GLU A 24 -29.10 -15.58 -6.95
CA GLU A 24 -27.67 -15.29 -7.03
C GLU A 24 -27.35 -13.99 -6.32
N LEU A 25 -26.12 -13.91 -5.80
CA LEU A 25 -25.54 -12.72 -5.23
C LEU A 25 -24.10 -12.59 -5.74
N THR A 26 -23.74 -11.41 -6.26
CA THR A 26 -22.35 -11.06 -6.57
C THR A 26 -21.86 -10.00 -5.57
N ALA A 27 -20.70 -10.22 -4.98
CA ALA A 27 -20.06 -9.25 -4.11
C ALA A 27 -18.63 -8.97 -4.59
N LEU A 28 -18.26 -7.69 -4.66
CA LEU A 28 -16.87 -7.27 -4.82
C LEU A 28 -16.31 -6.90 -3.45
N PHE A 29 -15.14 -7.42 -3.14
CA PHE A 29 -14.45 -7.07 -1.91
C PHE A 29 -12.96 -6.91 -2.17
N ASN A 30 -12.29 -6.16 -1.31
CA ASN A 30 -10.85 -6.06 -1.30
C ASN A 30 -10.30 -6.39 0.08
N ILE A 31 -9.07 -6.86 0.10
CA ILE A 31 -8.35 -7.16 1.33
C ILE A 31 -7.04 -6.39 1.31
N ARG A 32 -6.82 -5.60 2.36
CA ARG A 32 -5.54 -4.98 2.66
C ARG A 32 -4.90 -5.76 3.79
N PHE A 33 -3.73 -6.28 3.57
CA PHE A 33 -3.09 -7.19 4.52
C PHE A 33 -1.64 -6.77 4.80
N ASN A 34 -1.18 -7.16 5.97
CA ASN A 34 0.17 -6.92 6.46
C ASN A 34 1.07 -8.13 6.17
N THR A 35 2.35 -8.04 6.53
CA THR A 35 3.36 -9.07 6.29
C THR A 35 3.18 -10.37 7.09
N GLU A 36 2.19 -10.47 7.96
CA GLU A 36 1.82 -11.73 8.66
C GLU A 36 1.00 -12.66 7.76
N TRP A 37 0.51 -12.15 6.64
CA TRP A 37 -0.28 -12.86 5.65
C TRP A 37 0.43 -12.89 4.30
N THR A 38 0.14 -13.93 3.52
CA THR A 38 0.39 -13.98 2.08
C THR A 38 -0.93 -14.04 1.34
N ALA A 39 -0.93 -13.66 0.05
CA ALA A 39 -2.14 -13.74 -0.76
C ALA A 39 -2.69 -15.17 -0.82
N GLU A 40 -1.82 -16.19 -0.95
CA GLU A 40 -2.22 -17.61 -0.98
C GLU A 40 -2.92 -18.02 0.32
N ARG A 41 -2.35 -17.63 1.47
CA ARG A 41 -2.93 -17.97 2.77
C ARG A 41 -4.29 -17.30 2.97
N LEU A 42 -4.46 -16.06 2.52
CA LEU A 42 -5.74 -15.34 2.57
C LEU A 42 -6.77 -16.00 1.68
N ILE A 43 -6.44 -16.28 0.42
CA ILE A 43 -7.30 -16.98 -0.53
C ILE A 43 -7.80 -18.28 0.09
N LYS A 44 -6.86 -19.13 0.50
CA LYS A 44 -7.21 -20.41 1.12
C LYS A 44 -8.10 -20.24 2.35
N THR A 45 -7.82 -19.27 3.20
CA THR A 45 -8.63 -19.04 4.43
C THR A 45 -10.07 -18.66 4.08
N ILE A 46 -10.28 -17.84 3.05
CA ILE A 46 -11.62 -17.43 2.63
C ILE A 46 -12.37 -18.57 1.96
N GLU A 47 -11.71 -19.34 1.11
CA GLU A 47 -12.30 -20.52 0.47
C GLU A 47 -12.67 -21.60 1.50
N ASP A 48 -11.78 -21.87 2.47
CA ASP A 48 -12.06 -22.78 3.59
C ASP A 48 -13.25 -22.28 4.45
N LEU A 49 -13.37 -20.96 4.63
CA LEU A 49 -14.48 -20.36 5.36
C LEU A 49 -15.81 -20.55 4.60
N ALA A 50 -15.82 -20.30 3.29
CA ALA A 50 -16.99 -20.54 2.45
C ALA A 50 -17.42 -22.00 2.48
N ALA A 51 -16.48 -22.92 2.36
CA ALA A 51 -16.75 -24.36 2.47
C ALA A 51 -17.30 -24.75 3.85
N LYS A 52 -16.76 -24.20 4.93
CA LYS A 52 -17.24 -24.42 6.29
C LYS A 52 -18.71 -24.05 6.47
N TYR A 53 -19.15 -22.98 5.82
CA TYR A 53 -20.54 -22.53 5.85
C TYR A 53 -21.39 -23.08 4.72
N THR A 54 -20.86 -24.04 3.96
CA THR A 54 -21.56 -24.70 2.85
C THR A 54 -22.10 -23.70 1.82
N LEU A 55 -21.33 -22.64 1.57
CA LEU A 55 -21.67 -21.65 0.56
C LEU A 55 -21.28 -22.21 -0.83
N ASP A 56 -22.24 -22.22 -1.75
CA ASP A 56 -21.98 -22.45 -3.17
C ASP A 56 -21.42 -21.18 -3.79
N ALA A 57 -20.13 -20.98 -3.61
CA ALA A 57 -19.42 -19.76 -4.00
C ALA A 57 -18.36 -20.02 -5.03
N CYS A 58 -18.33 -19.20 -6.10
CA CYS A 58 -17.27 -19.13 -7.07
C CYS A 58 -16.44 -17.86 -6.83
N PHE A 59 -15.12 -18.01 -6.71
CA PHE A 59 -14.23 -16.88 -6.45
C PHE A 59 -13.41 -16.54 -7.69
N GLU A 60 -13.34 -15.26 -8.01
CA GLU A 60 -12.39 -14.70 -8.97
C GLU A 60 -11.39 -13.81 -8.23
N TRP A 61 -10.11 -14.24 -8.20
CA TRP A 61 -9.07 -13.58 -7.45
C TRP A 61 -8.19 -12.71 -8.34
N LYS A 62 -8.09 -11.42 -8.01
CA LYS A 62 -7.15 -10.50 -8.64
C LYS A 62 -6.09 -10.09 -7.61
N ARG A 63 -4.86 -10.55 -7.82
CA ARG A 63 -3.71 -10.14 -7.01
C ARG A 63 -3.17 -8.81 -7.47
N SER A 64 -2.83 -7.93 -6.53
CA SER A 64 -2.12 -6.68 -6.81
C SER A 64 -0.62 -6.85 -6.53
N ALA A 65 -0.25 -6.90 -5.26
CA ALA A 65 1.12 -7.13 -4.81
C ALA A 65 1.15 -7.65 -3.37
N GLU A 66 2.29 -8.19 -2.96
CA GLU A 66 2.55 -8.57 -1.57
C GLU A 66 2.99 -7.32 -0.78
N PRO A 67 2.65 -7.24 0.52
CA PRO A 67 3.18 -6.21 1.38
C PRO A 67 4.68 -6.42 1.61
N PHE A 68 5.40 -5.32 1.78
CA PHE A 68 6.83 -5.36 2.08
C PHE A 68 7.19 -4.45 3.26
N VAL A 69 8.25 -4.78 3.95
CA VAL A 69 8.89 -3.94 4.97
C VAL A 69 10.37 -3.83 4.66
N THR A 70 10.87 -2.64 4.62
CA THR A 70 12.30 -2.38 4.56
C THR A 70 12.86 -2.27 5.98
N ASN A 71 13.85 -3.10 6.29
CA ASN A 71 14.64 -2.91 7.50
C ASN A 71 15.54 -1.68 7.31
N PRO A 72 15.55 -0.73 8.27
CA PRO A 72 16.38 0.46 8.18
C PRO A 72 17.87 0.11 8.01
N GLY A 73 18.47 0.62 6.96
CA GLY A 73 19.87 0.41 6.63
C GLY A 73 20.55 1.71 6.18
N SER A 74 21.56 1.62 5.34
CA SER A 74 22.37 2.75 4.90
C SER A 74 21.56 3.79 4.13
N MET A 75 20.71 3.35 3.22
CA MET A 75 19.85 4.25 2.42
C MET A 75 18.87 5.01 3.30
N THR A 76 18.18 4.31 4.20
CA THR A 76 17.23 4.89 5.15
C THR A 76 17.89 5.94 6.04
N GLN A 77 19.10 5.65 6.55
CA GLN A 77 19.85 6.58 7.41
C GLN A 77 20.24 7.85 6.65
N LYS A 78 20.76 7.71 5.41
CA LYS A 78 21.18 8.85 4.58
C LYS A 78 20.01 9.72 4.18
N LEU A 79 18.87 9.12 3.81
CA LEU A 79 17.66 9.86 3.51
C LEU A 79 17.15 10.61 4.75
N THR A 80 17.08 9.95 5.90
CA THR A 80 16.68 10.57 7.18
C THR A 80 17.56 11.78 7.52
N GLN A 81 18.88 11.66 7.34
CA GLN A 81 19.81 12.76 7.57
C GLN A 81 19.62 13.89 6.57
N ALA A 82 19.48 13.60 5.29
CA ALA A 82 19.26 14.61 4.26
C ALA A 82 17.94 15.38 4.50
N ILE A 83 16.87 14.70 4.91
CA ILE A 83 15.61 15.35 5.29
C ILE A 83 15.83 16.31 6.47
N ALA A 84 16.48 15.83 7.52
CA ALA A 84 16.73 16.67 8.70
C ALA A 84 17.60 17.90 8.38
N ASP A 85 18.61 17.75 7.53
CA ASP A 85 19.52 18.82 7.14
C ASP A 85 18.85 19.89 6.25
N VAL A 86 17.88 19.49 5.43
CA VAL A 86 17.17 20.42 4.53
C VAL A 86 15.96 21.07 5.19
N THR A 87 15.21 20.29 5.96
CA THR A 87 13.92 20.76 6.50
C THR A 87 13.97 21.14 7.98
N GLY A 88 15.02 20.75 8.71
CA GLY A 88 15.07 20.85 10.17
C GLY A 88 14.18 19.84 10.90
N VAL A 89 13.46 18.98 10.20
CA VAL A 89 12.54 17.98 10.75
C VAL A 89 13.12 16.58 10.62
N ARG A 90 13.14 15.83 11.72
CA ARG A 90 13.52 14.43 11.69
C ARG A 90 12.30 13.59 11.29
N PRO A 91 12.34 12.86 10.17
CA PRO A 91 11.20 12.07 9.73
C PRO A 91 11.00 10.83 10.62
N GLU A 92 9.75 10.40 10.70
CA GLU A 92 9.36 9.12 11.28
C GLU A 92 9.34 8.03 10.19
N LEU A 93 9.86 6.86 10.50
CA LEU A 93 9.74 5.69 9.62
C LEU A 93 8.38 5.05 9.84
N SER A 94 7.62 4.93 8.78
CA SER A 94 6.24 4.44 8.83
C SER A 94 5.96 3.45 7.69
N THR A 95 4.97 2.59 7.89
CA THR A 95 4.40 1.71 6.89
C THR A 95 3.01 2.18 6.44
N SER A 96 2.64 3.43 6.77
CA SER A 96 1.30 4.00 6.53
C SER A 96 1.13 4.64 5.15
N GLY A 97 2.10 4.53 4.26
CA GLY A 97 2.05 5.09 2.91
C GLY A 97 0.99 4.46 2.01
N GLY A 98 0.77 5.09 0.85
CA GLY A 98 -0.07 4.54 -0.22
C GLY A 98 0.58 3.35 -0.91
N THR A 99 -0.14 2.76 -1.84
CA THR A 99 0.41 1.70 -2.70
C THR A 99 1.21 2.34 -3.84
N SER A 100 2.46 1.93 -4.01
CA SER A 100 3.37 2.46 -5.04
C SER A 100 4.10 1.34 -5.78
N ASP A 101 4.96 1.70 -6.73
CA ASP A 101 5.83 0.78 -7.45
C ASP A 101 6.96 0.20 -6.58
N ALA A 102 7.19 0.77 -5.40
CA ALA A 102 8.11 0.23 -4.41
C ALA A 102 7.81 -1.24 -4.05
N ARG A 103 6.54 -1.65 -4.10
CA ARG A 103 6.09 -3.05 -3.94
C ARG A 103 6.74 -4.04 -4.92
N PHE A 104 7.09 -3.59 -6.13
CA PHE A 104 7.79 -4.42 -7.11
C PHE A 104 9.30 -4.36 -6.92
N ILE A 105 9.83 -3.16 -6.64
CA ILE A 105 11.25 -2.92 -6.45
C ILE A 105 11.77 -3.61 -5.19
N SER A 106 10.97 -3.70 -4.15
CA SER A 106 11.33 -4.35 -2.88
C SER A 106 11.75 -5.82 -3.02
N SER A 107 11.28 -6.51 -4.06
CA SER A 107 11.66 -7.90 -4.34
C SER A 107 13.08 -8.07 -4.87
N ILE A 108 13.68 -7.00 -5.42
CA ILE A 108 15.01 -7.00 -6.05
C ILE A 108 15.99 -6.06 -5.37
N SER A 109 15.55 -5.23 -4.43
CA SER A 109 16.36 -4.27 -3.68
C SER A 109 16.47 -4.66 -2.22
N ARG A 110 17.64 -4.43 -1.62
CA ARG A 110 17.86 -4.65 -0.18
C ARG A 110 17.14 -3.63 0.69
N GLU A 111 17.03 -2.41 0.20
CA GLU A 111 16.31 -1.31 0.85
C GLU A 111 15.46 -0.61 -0.19
N THR A 112 14.20 -0.43 0.13
CA THR A 112 13.26 0.34 -0.67
C THR A 112 12.56 1.32 0.26
N VAL A 113 12.70 2.61 0.01
CA VAL A 113 12.15 3.68 0.84
C VAL A 113 11.32 4.59 -0.04
N GLU A 114 10.17 4.97 0.44
CA GLU A 114 9.31 5.96 -0.19
C GLU A 114 9.41 7.28 0.56
N PHE A 115 9.61 8.34 -0.18
CA PHE A 115 9.61 9.70 0.32
C PHE A 115 9.16 10.64 -0.80
N GLY A 116 8.26 11.56 -0.50
CA GLY A 116 7.68 12.48 -1.48
C GLY A 116 7.12 13.74 -0.83
N PRO A 117 6.43 14.59 -1.61
CA PRO A 117 5.79 15.79 -1.10
C PRO A 117 4.68 15.45 -0.11
N ILE A 118 4.22 16.46 0.63
CA ILE A 118 3.08 16.33 1.54
C ILE A 118 1.83 15.96 0.73
N ASN A 119 1.18 14.86 1.11
CA ASN A 119 0.06 14.30 0.39
C ASN A 119 -1.32 14.80 0.86
N ALA A 120 -1.41 16.01 1.39
CA ALA A 120 -2.63 16.55 1.99
C ALA A 120 -3.83 16.61 1.00
N THR A 121 -3.55 16.74 -0.29
CA THR A 121 -4.55 16.83 -1.35
C THR A 121 -4.59 15.61 -2.27
N ILE A 122 -3.90 14.52 -1.91
CA ILE A 122 -3.84 13.30 -2.74
C ILE A 122 -5.26 12.79 -3.05
N HIS A 123 -5.50 12.43 -4.32
CA HIS A 123 -6.80 11.98 -4.82
C HIS A 123 -7.95 12.99 -4.71
N SER A 124 -7.65 14.24 -4.42
CA SER A 124 -8.66 15.32 -4.33
C SER A 124 -8.81 16.05 -5.67
N VAL A 125 -9.96 16.70 -5.86
CA VAL A 125 -10.11 17.68 -6.93
C VAL A 125 -9.17 18.85 -6.67
N ASN A 126 -8.39 19.28 -7.67
CA ASN A 126 -7.32 20.26 -7.56
C ASN A 126 -6.13 19.78 -6.70
N GLU A 127 -5.78 18.52 -6.80
CA GLU A 127 -4.55 17.99 -6.20
C GLU A 127 -3.35 18.87 -6.55
N CYS A 128 -2.54 19.23 -5.55
CA CYS A 128 -1.42 20.15 -5.73
C CYS A 128 -0.29 19.85 -4.72
N ALA A 129 0.90 20.35 -5.06
CA ALA A 129 2.06 20.38 -4.17
C ALA A 129 2.64 21.80 -4.11
N GLY A 130 3.27 22.16 -3.01
CA GLY A 130 3.95 23.43 -2.85
C GLY A 130 5.23 23.48 -3.70
N ILE A 131 5.52 24.64 -4.33
CA ILE A 131 6.75 24.80 -5.13
C ILE A 131 7.98 24.66 -4.22
N ASP A 132 7.96 25.30 -3.04
CA ASP A 132 9.05 25.23 -2.07
C ASP A 132 9.29 23.79 -1.58
N GLU A 133 8.22 22.99 -1.46
CA GLU A 133 8.31 21.56 -1.12
C GLU A 133 9.01 20.76 -2.22
N LEU A 134 8.75 21.07 -3.49
CA LEU A 134 9.39 20.41 -4.62
C LEU A 134 10.88 20.74 -4.71
N GLU A 135 11.25 21.99 -4.44
CA GLU A 135 12.66 22.42 -4.36
C GLU A 135 13.41 21.71 -3.23
N ALA A 136 12.80 21.67 -2.03
CA ALA A 136 13.36 20.95 -0.90
C ALA A 136 13.49 19.45 -1.18
N LEU A 137 12.50 18.85 -1.84
CA LEU A 137 12.50 17.44 -2.23
C LEU A 137 13.65 17.11 -3.21
N ALA A 138 13.87 17.97 -4.21
CA ALA A 138 14.97 17.81 -5.16
C ALA A 138 16.34 17.85 -4.45
N GLU A 139 16.53 18.77 -3.50
CA GLU A 139 17.76 18.88 -2.71
C GLU A 139 17.95 17.65 -1.80
N ILE A 140 16.90 17.16 -1.18
CA ILE A 140 16.94 15.94 -0.34
C ILE A 140 17.38 14.74 -1.19
N TYR A 141 16.80 14.55 -2.38
CA TYR A 141 17.17 13.45 -3.25
C TYR A 141 18.63 13.57 -3.72
N TYR A 142 19.07 14.77 -4.09
CA TYR A 142 20.44 15.00 -4.47
C TYR A 142 21.42 14.64 -3.35
N ARG A 143 21.20 15.13 -2.12
CA ARG A 143 22.07 14.84 -0.98
C ARG A 143 22.06 13.35 -0.63
N THR A 144 20.89 12.72 -0.67
CA THR A 144 20.78 11.29 -0.40
C THR A 144 21.56 10.46 -1.42
N ALA A 145 21.39 10.74 -2.70
CA ALA A 145 22.08 10.02 -3.77
C ALA A 145 23.59 10.23 -3.70
N LYS A 146 24.04 11.47 -3.49
CA LYS A 146 25.44 11.80 -3.32
C LYS A 146 26.07 11.04 -2.14
N ALA A 147 25.46 11.15 -0.95
CA ALA A 147 25.96 10.47 0.24
C ALA A 147 25.92 8.94 0.13
N TYR A 148 25.01 8.37 -0.67
CA TYR A 148 24.93 6.94 -0.90
C TYR A 148 26.05 6.47 -1.84
N LEU A 149 26.30 7.19 -2.93
CA LEU A 149 27.29 6.83 -3.94
C LEU A 149 28.74 7.08 -3.50
N GLU A 150 29.00 8.08 -2.65
CA GLU A 150 30.35 8.37 -2.11
C GLU A 150 30.88 7.28 -1.17
N ASN A 151 30.06 6.29 -0.80
CA ASN A 151 30.47 5.18 0.07
C ASN A 151 30.50 3.83 -0.66
N PHE A 152 30.50 3.85 -1.99
CA PHE A 152 30.87 2.76 -2.87
C PHE A 152 32.29 2.99 -3.38
#